data_f54103f7ecaaaa832b63cd0cc3cbff01
#
_entry.id   f54103f7ecaaaa832b63cd0cc3cbff01
#
_cell.length_a   1.000
_cell.length_b   1.000
_cell.length_c   1.000
_cell.angle_alpha   90.00
_cell.angle_beta   90.00
_cell.angle_gamma   90.00
#
_symmetry.space_group_name_H-M   'P 1'
#
loop_
_entity.id
_entity.type
_entity.pdbx_description
1 polymer ?
#
loop_
_entity_poly.entity_id
_entity_poly.type
_entity_poly.pdbx_seq_one_letter_code
_entity_poly.pdbx_strand_id
1 'polypeptide(L)'
;MSQSAFGSAARINWKELYKRAIKLPSKRVGHAIEDWVASQSPMGNSPVIDAKTFDWVERLEKSSDVIRQELLALLDAQKHLPNIQELSPRQMNLSREDGWKSYFFYVLGHRIDASYRRCPETGKLLDSIPGLALAFFSVLAPGMHIKRHRGSYKGVLRCHLGLIVPEPRTSVRMQVADKMIYWEEGKCIIFDDTHKHEVWNDTDGIRVVLLFDVCRPLPRWLTAVNKFVLSLGGYLPEAHRLLRTQREWEARSAALANPL
;
A
#
# COMPACT_ATOMS: atom_id res chain seq x y z
N MET A 1 34.49 57.83 9.06
CA MET A 1 34.11 56.90 7.97
C MET A 1 34.30 55.50 8.47
N SER A 2 33.24 54.89 8.94
CA SER A 2 33.29 53.53 9.45
C SER A 2 32.18 52.77 8.73
N GLN A 3 32.51 51.85 7.81
CA GLN A 3 31.57 50.95 7.19
C GLN A 3 31.51 49.66 7.98
N SER A 4 30.31 49.36 8.45
CA SER A 4 29.95 48.19 9.19
C SER A 4 30.01 46.95 8.31
N ALA A 5 30.79 45.95 8.73
CA ALA A 5 30.79 44.60 8.20
C ALA A 5 29.56 43.84 8.77
N PHE A 6 28.48 43.75 8.04
CA PHE A 6 27.43 42.75 8.31
C PHE A 6 27.84 41.39 7.72
N GLY A 7 28.18 40.48 8.62
CA GLY A 7 28.50 39.12 8.28
C GLY A 7 27.32 38.41 7.59
N SER A 8 27.61 37.81 6.45
CA SER A 8 26.71 36.93 5.72
C SER A 8 26.32 35.71 6.59
N ALA A 9 25.11 35.73 7.10
CA ALA A 9 24.53 34.54 7.74
C ALA A 9 24.48 33.40 6.72
N ALA A 10 25.30 32.38 6.89
CA ALA A 10 25.32 31.19 6.10
C ALA A 10 23.91 30.55 6.11
N ARG A 11 23.21 30.59 5.00
CA ARG A 11 21.90 29.92 4.87
C ARG A 11 22.10 28.42 5.07
N ILE A 12 21.57 27.91 6.18
CA ILE A 12 21.57 26.48 6.50
C ILE A 12 20.84 25.77 5.36
N ASN A 13 21.58 24.98 4.60
CA ASN A 13 20.99 24.16 3.53
C ASN A 13 20.30 22.94 4.15
N TRP A 14 19.02 23.10 4.48
CA TRP A 14 18.20 22.08 5.08
C TRP A 14 18.12 20.80 4.22
N LYS A 15 18.27 20.90 2.89
CA LYS A 15 18.34 19.73 2.00
C LYS A 15 19.60 18.90 2.24
N GLU A 16 20.74 19.53 2.50
CA GLU A 16 21.99 18.82 2.79
C GLU A 16 22.03 18.28 4.22
N LEU A 17 21.46 19.02 5.19
CA LEU A 17 21.26 18.53 6.56
C LEU A 17 20.31 17.32 6.56
N TYR A 18 19.22 17.38 5.81
CA TYR A 18 18.26 16.29 5.65
C TYR A 18 18.92 15.06 4.98
N LYS A 19 19.72 15.24 3.92
CA LYS A 19 20.49 14.16 3.29
C LYS A 19 21.56 13.57 4.23
N ARG A 20 22.16 14.37 5.12
CA ARG A 20 23.12 13.89 6.13
C ARG A 20 22.45 13.20 7.31
N ALA A 21 21.30 13.70 7.77
CA ALA A 21 20.50 13.08 8.84
C ALA A 21 19.85 11.76 8.37
N ILE A 22 19.50 11.67 7.08
CA ILE A 22 19.02 10.45 6.40
C ILE A 22 20.19 9.78 5.64
N LYS A 23 21.39 9.77 6.15
CA LYS A 23 22.30 8.65 5.84
C LYS A 23 21.62 7.42 6.45
N LEU A 24 20.82 6.74 5.61
CA LEU A 24 20.20 5.47 5.96
C LEU A 24 21.23 4.62 6.68
N PRO A 25 20.91 4.06 7.85
CA PRO A 25 21.81 3.15 8.55
C PRO A 25 22.29 2.11 7.54
N SER A 26 23.52 1.66 7.67
CA SER A 26 24.05 0.63 6.77
C SER A 26 23.00 -0.49 6.65
N LYS A 27 22.91 -1.19 5.51
CA LYS A 27 21.92 -2.28 5.32
C LYS A 27 21.87 -3.24 6.51
N ARG A 28 23.02 -3.48 7.17
CA ARG A 28 23.13 -4.31 8.38
C ARG A 28 22.37 -3.72 9.57
N VAL A 29 22.50 -2.42 9.81
CA VAL A 29 21.76 -1.72 10.88
C VAL A 29 20.27 -1.69 10.59
N GLY A 30 19.88 -1.48 9.33
CA GLY A 30 18.47 -1.55 8.90
C GLY A 30 17.86 -2.92 9.20
N HIS A 31 18.53 -4.00 8.82
CA HIS A 31 18.07 -5.36 9.12
C HIS A 31 18.03 -5.65 10.63
N ALA A 32 19.03 -5.20 11.41
CA ALA A 32 19.01 -5.38 12.86
C ALA A 32 17.81 -4.66 13.52
N ILE A 33 17.43 -3.47 13.02
CA ILE A 33 16.22 -2.76 13.48
C ILE A 33 14.96 -3.55 13.10
N GLU A 34 14.88 -4.05 11.86
CA GLU A 34 13.76 -4.88 11.40
C GLU A 34 13.61 -6.14 12.27
N ASP A 35 14.70 -6.85 12.53
CA ASP A 35 14.70 -8.06 13.36
C ASP A 35 14.30 -7.73 14.81
N TRP A 36 14.78 -6.62 15.35
CA TRP A 36 14.39 -6.16 16.67
C TRP A 36 12.88 -5.81 16.73
N VAL A 37 12.33 -5.07 15.74
CA VAL A 37 10.89 -4.78 15.66
C VAL A 37 10.09 -6.08 15.56
N ALA A 38 10.53 -7.04 14.75
CA ALA A 38 9.89 -8.34 14.63
C ALA A 38 9.87 -9.10 15.97
N SER A 39 10.98 -9.05 16.73
CA SER A 39 11.07 -9.70 18.05
C SER A 39 10.13 -9.12 19.11
N GLN A 40 9.71 -7.86 18.94
CA GLN A 40 8.74 -7.20 19.82
C GLN A 40 7.29 -7.51 19.45
N SER A 41 7.04 -8.14 18.30
CA SER A 41 5.70 -8.46 17.80
C SER A 41 5.31 -9.90 18.19
N PRO A 42 4.08 -10.16 18.62
CA PRO A 42 3.57 -11.53 18.78
C PRO A 42 3.56 -12.32 17.47
N MET A 43 3.61 -11.62 16.32
CA MET A 43 3.70 -12.24 14.99
C MET A 43 5.14 -12.69 14.65
N GLY A 44 6.14 -12.27 15.43
CA GLY A 44 7.56 -12.56 15.16
C GLY A 44 8.02 -12.09 13.79
N ASN A 45 8.94 -12.84 13.18
CA ASN A 45 9.46 -12.59 11.82
C ASN A 45 8.88 -13.57 10.78
N SER A 46 7.63 -14.04 10.99
CA SER A 46 6.99 -14.95 10.06
C SER A 46 6.69 -14.23 8.72
N PRO A 47 7.01 -14.83 7.56
CA PRO A 47 6.69 -14.23 6.26
C PRO A 47 5.19 -14.22 5.98
N VAL A 48 4.44 -15.19 6.50
CA VAL A 48 2.97 -15.31 6.34
C VAL A 48 2.35 -15.43 7.72
N ILE A 49 1.31 -14.66 7.94
CA ILE A 49 0.62 -14.54 9.23
C ILE A 49 -0.75 -15.21 9.13
N ASP A 50 -1.15 -15.95 10.15
CA ASP A 50 -2.50 -16.50 10.21
C ASP A 50 -3.53 -15.34 10.31
N ALA A 51 -4.37 -15.24 9.29
CA ALA A 51 -5.37 -14.19 9.20
C ALA A 51 -6.37 -14.22 10.38
N LYS A 52 -6.65 -15.40 10.93
CA LYS A 52 -7.55 -15.59 12.09
C LYS A 52 -7.04 -14.90 13.38
N THR A 53 -5.79 -14.48 13.41
CA THR A 53 -5.22 -13.70 14.53
C THR A 53 -5.86 -12.31 14.67
N PHE A 54 -6.55 -11.82 13.64
CA PHE A 54 -7.13 -10.47 13.60
C PHE A 54 -8.66 -10.51 13.61
N ASP A 55 -9.28 -9.97 14.65
CA ASP A 55 -10.74 -9.97 14.86
C ASP A 55 -11.54 -9.32 13.73
N TRP A 56 -10.94 -8.37 13.01
CA TRP A 56 -11.58 -7.66 11.89
C TRP A 56 -11.65 -8.50 10.60
N VAL A 57 -10.86 -9.58 10.46
CA VAL A 57 -10.76 -10.38 9.23
C VAL A 57 -12.10 -11.04 8.90
N GLU A 58 -12.74 -11.70 9.87
CA GLU A 58 -14.00 -12.39 9.63
C GLU A 58 -15.09 -11.45 9.08
N ARG A 59 -15.19 -10.22 9.62
CA ARG A 59 -16.13 -9.22 9.14
C ARG A 59 -15.80 -8.77 7.72
N LEU A 60 -14.53 -8.59 7.40
CA LEU A 60 -14.09 -8.17 6.08
C LEU A 60 -14.36 -9.27 5.03
N GLU A 61 -14.08 -10.53 5.37
CA GLU A 61 -14.37 -11.69 4.52
C GLU A 61 -15.87 -11.85 4.25
N LYS A 62 -16.71 -11.72 5.28
CA LYS A 62 -18.18 -11.75 5.14
C LYS A 62 -18.74 -10.60 4.29
N SER A 63 -18.02 -9.50 4.18
CA SER A 63 -18.40 -8.32 3.39
C SER A 63 -17.75 -8.30 1.99
N SER A 64 -17.05 -9.36 1.60
CA SER A 64 -16.32 -9.41 0.33
C SER A 64 -17.21 -9.21 -0.90
N ASP A 65 -18.45 -9.71 -0.87
CA ASP A 65 -19.40 -9.57 -1.98
C ASP A 65 -19.81 -8.12 -2.20
N VAL A 66 -20.09 -7.35 -1.13
CA VAL A 66 -20.45 -5.93 -1.27
C VAL A 66 -19.25 -5.11 -1.77
N ILE A 67 -18.05 -5.40 -1.28
CA ILE A 67 -16.81 -4.76 -1.77
C ILE A 67 -16.61 -5.08 -3.27
N ARG A 68 -16.84 -6.33 -3.66
CA ARG A 68 -16.74 -6.79 -5.05
C ARG A 68 -17.76 -6.09 -5.95
N GLN A 69 -19.01 -5.90 -5.50
CA GLN A 69 -20.02 -5.16 -6.25
C GLN A 69 -19.61 -3.70 -6.49
N GLU A 70 -19.10 -3.00 -5.47
CA GLU A 70 -18.58 -1.63 -5.61
C GLU A 70 -17.38 -1.58 -6.57
N LEU A 71 -16.48 -2.56 -6.49
CA LEU A 71 -15.36 -2.70 -7.42
C LEU A 71 -15.85 -2.88 -8.86
N LEU A 72 -16.81 -3.78 -9.11
CA LEU A 72 -17.35 -4.03 -10.46
C LEU A 72 -18.02 -2.79 -11.03
N ALA A 73 -18.82 -2.08 -10.23
CA ALA A 73 -19.40 -0.79 -10.62
C ALA A 73 -18.33 0.26 -10.95
N LEU A 74 -17.23 0.29 -10.17
CA LEU A 74 -16.10 1.17 -10.45
C LEU A 74 -15.41 0.80 -11.77
N LEU A 75 -15.17 -0.49 -12.05
CA LEU A 75 -14.51 -0.96 -13.27
C LEU A 75 -15.36 -0.71 -14.52
N ASP A 76 -16.70 -0.86 -14.42
CA ASP A 76 -17.65 -0.59 -15.51
C ASP A 76 -17.72 0.91 -15.83
N ALA A 77 -17.84 1.74 -14.78
CA ALA A 77 -17.91 3.20 -14.93
C ALA A 77 -16.60 3.84 -15.41
N GLN A 78 -15.46 3.17 -15.15
CA GLN A 78 -14.11 3.72 -15.35
C GLN A 78 -13.28 2.79 -16.24
N LYS A 79 -13.28 3.06 -17.54
CA LYS A 79 -12.51 2.26 -18.52
C LYS A 79 -11.00 2.21 -18.25
N HIS A 80 -10.45 3.18 -17.50
CA HIS A 80 -9.01 3.30 -17.25
C HIS A 80 -8.72 3.73 -15.82
N LEU A 81 -8.38 2.78 -14.95
CA LEU A 81 -7.79 3.08 -13.63
C LEU A 81 -6.34 3.53 -13.80
N PRO A 82 -5.80 4.37 -12.87
CA PRO A 82 -4.41 4.81 -12.92
C PRO A 82 -3.44 3.64 -12.79
N ASN A 83 -2.34 3.70 -13.53
CA ASN A 83 -1.25 2.75 -13.36
C ASN A 83 -0.51 3.02 -12.05
N ILE A 84 -0.09 1.96 -11.37
CA ILE A 84 0.67 2.08 -10.11
C ILE A 84 1.96 2.90 -10.31
N GLN A 85 2.58 2.85 -11.48
CA GLN A 85 3.80 3.58 -11.80
C GLN A 85 3.59 5.09 -11.88
N GLU A 86 2.42 5.56 -12.32
CA GLU A 86 2.05 6.97 -12.31
C GLU A 86 1.94 7.50 -10.87
N LEU A 87 1.49 6.64 -9.97
CA LEU A 87 1.26 6.93 -8.55
C LEU A 87 2.54 6.78 -7.72
N SER A 88 3.36 5.76 -8.02
CA SER A 88 4.59 5.44 -7.29
C SER A 88 5.75 5.11 -8.23
N PRO A 89 6.62 6.08 -8.56
CA PRO A 89 7.77 5.86 -9.44
C PRO A 89 8.75 4.78 -8.96
N ARG A 90 8.79 4.48 -7.66
CA ARG A 90 9.61 3.37 -7.12
C ARG A 90 9.19 2.00 -7.67
N GLN A 91 7.96 1.89 -8.18
CA GLN A 91 7.41 0.65 -8.71
C GLN A 91 7.54 0.53 -10.25
N MET A 92 8.16 1.53 -10.91
CA MET A 92 8.30 1.57 -12.37
C MET A 92 8.99 0.32 -12.98
N ASN A 93 9.88 -0.31 -12.23
CA ASN A 93 10.62 -1.48 -12.72
C ASN A 93 10.02 -2.82 -12.29
N LEU A 94 8.90 -2.82 -11.53
CA LEU A 94 8.32 -4.04 -10.96
C LEU A 94 7.38 -4.76 -11.94
N SER A 95 6.70 -4.02 -12.81
CA SER A 95 5.78 -4.57 -13.81
C SER A 95 5.94 -3.86 -15.15
N ARG A 96 5.37 -4.45 -16.22
CA ARG A 96 5.23 -3.77 -17.51
C ARG A 96 4.24 -2.61 -17.40
N GLU A 97 4.38 -1.59 -18.27
CA GLU A 97 3.41 -0.51 -18.39
C GLU A 97 1.99 -1.09 -18.62
N ASP A 98 0.98 -0.43 -18.03
CA ASP A 98 -0.44 -0.80 -18.07
C ASP A 98 -0.84 -2.17 -17.44
N GLY A 99 0.10 -2.91 -16.90
CA GLY A 99 -0.20 -4.24 -16.35
C GLY A 99 -0.62 -4.27 -14.88
N TRP A 100 -0.38 -3.20 -14.14
CA TRP A 100 -0.73 -3.09 -12.73
C TRP A 100 -1.40 -1.77 -12.44
N LYS A 101 -2.73 -1.80 -12.19
CA LYS A 101 -3.56 -0.62 -11.92
C LYS A 101 -3.97 -0.58 -10.46
N SER A 102 -4.22 0.64 -9.96
CA SER A 102 -4.58 0.84 -8.55
C SER A 102 -5.57 1.98 -8.37
N TYR A 103 -6.47 1.81 -7.38
CA TYR A 103 -7.45 2.80 -6.98
C TYR A 103 -7.41 2.98 -5.48
N PHE A 104 -6.86 4.11 -5.02
CA PHE A 104 -6.55 4.35 -3.62
C PHE A 104 -7.72 4.89 -2.82
N PHE A 105 -7.86 4.42 -1.58
CA PHE A 105 -8.80 4.87 -0.57
C PHE A 105 -8.10 5.65 0.54
N TYR A 106 -6.94 5.14 1.00
CA TYR A 106 -6.26 5.64 2.18
C TYR A 106 -4.74 5.59 2.01
N VAL A 107 -4.05 6.65 2.42
CA VAL A 107 -2.58 6.76 2.31
C VAL A 107 -2.01 7.46 3.53
N LEU A 108 -1.38 6.70 4.44
CA LEU A 108 -0.58 7.20 5.57
C LEU A 108 -1.25 8.33 6.37
N GLY A 109 -2.50 8.13 6.81
CA GLY A 109 -3.28 9.12 7.55
C GLY A 109 -4.21 9.97 6.70
N HIS A 110 -4.12 9.91 5.37
CA HIS A 110 -4.94 10.69 4.46
C HIS A 110 -6.03 9.83 3.80
N ARG A 111 -7.26 10.11 4.13
CA ARG A 111 -8.44 9.55 3.49
C ARG A 111 -8.69 10.24 2.14
N ILE A 112 -9.10 9.48 1.14
CA ILE A 112 -9.46 10.00 -0.17
C ILE A 112 -11.00 10.02 -0.30
N ASP A 113 -11.61 11.15 0.04
CA ASP A 113 -13.07 11.25 0.15
C ASP A 113 -13.82 10.95 -1.14
N ALA A 114 -13.23 11.20 -2.31
CA ALA A 114 -13.84 10.84 -3.60
C ALA A 114 -13.99 9.32 -3.72
N SER A 115 -12.96 8.55 -3.35
CA SER A 115 -12.98 7.08 -3.37
C SER A 115 -14.00 6.52 -2.37
N TYR A 116 -14.09 7.12 -1.19
CA TYR A 116 -15.09 6.73 -0.18
C TYR A 116 -16.53 7.04 -0.61
N ARG A 117 -16.75 8.13 -1.35
CA ARG A 117 -18.09 8.40 -1.92
C ARG A 117 -18.48 7.42 -3.01
N ARG A 118 -17.51 6.96 -3.79
CA ARG A 118 -17.72 6.04 -4.90
C ARG A 118 -17.90 4.59 -4.44
N CYS A 119 -17.20 4.20 -3.37
CA CYS A 119 -17.27 2.88 -2.75
C CYS A 119 -17.53 3.03 -1.24
N PRO A 120 -18.75 3.42 -0.83
CA PRO A 120 -19.04 3.78 0.56
C PRO A 120 -18.97 2.60 1.53
N GLU A 121 -19.37 1.41 1.14
CA GLU A 121 -19.31 0.24 2.01
C GLU A 121 -17.87 -0.24 2.20
N THR A 122 -17.07 -0.25 1.14
CA THR A 122 -15.61 -0.48 1.24
C THR A 122 -14.98 0.55 2.18
N GLY A 123 -15.33 1.83 2.04
CA GLY A 123 -14.83 2.90 2.89
C GLY A 123 -15.17 2.70 4.37
N LYS A 124 -16.42 2.37 4.71
CA LYS A 124 -16.86 2.07 6.08
C LYS A 124 -16.10 0.89 6.70
N LEU A 125 -15.90 -0.17 5.90
CA LEU A 125 -15.14 -1.34 6.34
C LEU A 125 -13.69 -0.98 6.62
N LEU A 126 -13.04 -0.22 5.75
CA LEU A 126 -11.67 0.26 5.94
C LEU A 126 -11.52 1.13 7.19
N ASP A 127 -12.48 2.05 7.46
CA ASP A 127 -12.48 2.88 8.67
C ASP A 127 -12.59 2.05 9.96
N SER A 128 -13.13 0.83 9.86
CA SER A 128 -13.27 -0.09 11.00
C SER A 128 -12.03 -0.93 11.27
N ILE A 129 -11.00 -0.86 10.42
CA ILE A 129 -9.75 -1.63 10.57
C ILE A 129 -8.77 -0.86 11.46
N PRO A 130 -8.40 -1.39 12.64
CA PRO A 130 -7.47 -0.71 13.53
C PRO A 130 -6.08 -0.55 12.91
N GLY A 131 -5.55 0.67 12.93
CA GLY A 131 -4.18 0.94 12.47
C GLY A 131 -3.99 0.84 10.97
N LEU A 132 -5.04 1.08 10.19
CA LEU A 132 -4.95 1.20 8.73
C LEU A 132 -3.91 2.24 8.34
N ALA A 133 -2.98 1.87 7.46
CA ALA A 133 -1.90 2.74 7.00
C ALA A 133 -2.00 3.03 5.49
N LEU A 134 -2.46 2.07 4.70
CA LEU A 134 -2.62 2.16 3.25
C LEU A 134 -3.81 1.32 2.83
N ALA A 135 -4.60 1.72 1.82
CA ALA A 135 -5.63 0.87 1.23
C ALA A 135 -5.91 1.24 -0.22
N PHE A 136 -6.00 0.24 -1.11
CA PHE A 136 -6.35 0.42 -2.51
C PHE A 136 -6.83 -0.88 -3.16
N PHE A 137 -7.63 -0.78 -4.21
CA PHE A 137 -7.84 -1.89 -5.13
C PHE A 137 -6.60 -2.07 -6.00
N SER A 138 -6.07 -3.27 -6.04
CA SER A 138 -4.91 -3.67 -6.84
C SER A 138 -5.37 -4.60 -7.94
N VAL A 139 -5.33 -4.11 -9.19
CA VAL A 139 -5.76 -4.84 -10.39
C VAL A 139 -4.53 -5.26 -11.18
N LEU A 140 -4.34 -6.55 -11.33
CA LEU A 140 -3.26 -7.15 -12.09
C LEU A 140 -3.78 -7.77 -13.37
N ALA A 141 -3.30 -7.28 -14.51
CA ALA A 141 -3.74 -7.70 -15.83
C ALA A 141 -3.34 -9.16 -16.15
N PRO A 142 -3.95 -9.77 -17.18
CA PRO A 142 -3.55 -11.07 -17.71
C PRO A 142 -2.08 -11.16 -18.06
N GLY A 143 -1.45 -12.30 -17.81
CA GLY A 143 -0.06 -12.58 -18.14
C GLY A 143 0.97 -11.70 -17.42
N MET A 144 0.59 -11.07 -16.30
CA MET A 144 1.45 -10.11 -15.60
C MET A 144 2.25 -10.74 -14.48
N HIS A 145 3.50 -10.31 -14.39
CA HIS A 145 4.43 -10.66 -13.32
C HIS A 145 4.92 -9.40 -12.61
N ILE A 146 4.67 -9.31 -11.29
CA ILE A 146 5.30 -8.32 -10.42
C ILE A 146 6.61 -8.93 -9.92
N LYS A 147 7.73 -8.39 -10.39
CA LYS A 147 9.07 -8.91 -10.11
C LYS A 147 9.39 -8.92 -8.63
N ARG A 148 10.32 -9.80 -8.25
CA ARG A 148 10.76 -9.98 -6.88
C ARG A 148 11.25 -8.69 -6.25
N HIS A 149 10.59 -8.27 -5.17
CA HIS A 149 10.86 -7.04 -4.44
C HIS A 149 10.58 -7.23 -2.95
N ARG A 150 10.74 -6.17 -2.18
CA ARG A 150 10.39 -6.15 -0.76
C ARG A 150 9.88 -4.78 -0.35
N GLY A 151 9.02 -4.74 0.65
CA GLY A 151 8.64 -3.53 1.37
C GLY A 151 9.80 -2.95 2.16
N SER A 152 9.71 -1.70 2.51
CA SER A 152 10.77 -0.94 3.18
C SER A 152 10.53 -0.70 4.66
N TYR A 153 9.40 -1.14 5.22
CA TYR A 153 9.02 -0.79 6.58
C TYR A 153 8.37 -1.94 7.36
N LYS A 154 9.07 -2.40 8.40
CA LYS A 154 8.69 -3.53 9.25
C LYS A 154 7.50 -3.26 10.18
N GLY A 155 7.14 -2.01 10.38
CA GLY A 155 6.06 -1.59 11.27
C GLY A 155 4.65 -1.84 10.77
N VAL A 156 4.49 -2.40 9.55
CA VAL A 156 3.19 -2.76 8.98
C VAL A 156 3.14 -4.24 8.59
N LEU A 157 1.93 -4.75 8.44
CA LEU A 157 1.62 -6.02 7.81
C LEU A 157 0.70 -5.75 6.64
N ARG A 158 0.91 -6.45 5.53
CA ARG A 158 0.10 -6.33 4.31
C ARG A 158 -0.99 -7.37 4.29
N CYS A 159 -2.19 -6.95 3.98
CA CYS A 159 -3.35 -7.81 3.77
C CYS A 159 -3.87 -7.69 2.34
N HIS A 160 -4.20 -8.83 1.74
CA HIS A 160 -4.91 -8.94 0.46
C HIS A 160 -6.22 -9.68 0.68
N LEU A 161 -7.35 -9.02 0.49
CA LEU A 161 -8.65 -9.69 0.34
C LEU A 161 -8.85 -10.01 -1.15
N GLY A 162 -9.00 -11.29 -1.51
CA GLY A 162 -9.30 -11.71 -2.88
C GLY A 162 -10.71 -11.26 -3.30
N LEU A 163 -10.82 -10.52 -4.40
CA LEU A 163 -12.10 -10.03 -4.93
C LEU A 163 -12.44 -10.64 -6.29
N ILE A 164 -11.45 -10.74 -7.17
CA ILE A 164 -11.54 -11.42 -8.46
C ILE A 164 -10.27 -12.25 -8.61
N VAL A 165 -10.44 -13.58 -8.70
CA VAL A 165 -9.34 -14.53 -8.86
C VAL A 165 -9.66 -15.42 -10.06
N PRO A 166 -9.00 -15.20 -11.23
CA PRO A 166 -9.28 -15.94 -12.43
C PRO A 166 -8.81 -17.38 -12.35
N GLU A 167 -9.46 -18.26 -13.11
CA GLU A 167 -9.06 -19.67 -13.24
C GLU A 167 -7.98 -19.85 -14.34
N PRO A 168 -7.11 -20.85 -14.22
CA PRO A 168 -6.99 -21.75 -13.07
C PRO A 168 -6.29 -21.05 -11.90
N ARG A 169 -6.83 -21.14 -10.68
CA ARG A 169 -6.32 -20.44 -9.48
C ARG A 169 -4.85 -20.73 -9.18
N THR A 170 -4.36 -21.90 -9.54
CA THR A 170 -2.95 -22.27 -9.38
C THR A 170 -2.00 -21.44 -10.23
N SER A 171 -2.49 -20.79 -11.29
CA SER A 171 -1.75 -19.87 -12.14
C SER A 171 -1.73 -18.43 -11.61
N VAL A 172 -2.49 -18.16 -10.55
CA VAL A 172 -2.52 -16.86 -9.88
C VAL A 172 -1.91 -17.02 -8.49
N ARG A 173 -0.64 -16.69 -8.35
CA ARG A 173 0.14 -17.03 -7.15
C ARG A 173 1.08 -15.91 -6.71
N MET A 174 1.46 -15.96 -5.45
CA MET A 174 2.46 -15.10 -4.85
C MET A 174 3.47 -15.96 -4.08
N GLN A 175 4.74 -15.68 -4.25
CA GLN A 175 5.77 -16.23 -3.39
C GLN A 175 6.20 -15.18 -2.37
N VAL A 176 6.17 -15.52 -1.09
CA VAL A 176 6.67 -14.70 0.01
C VAL A 176 7.74 -15.50 0.74
N ALA A 177 8.99 -15.06 0.69
CA ALA A 177 10.17 -15.83 1.11
C ALA A 177 10.21 -17.21 0.42
N ASP A 178 10.02 -18.29 1.18
CA ASP A 178 9.95 -19.69 0.73
C ASP A 178 8.50 -20.22 0.58
N LYS A 179 7.49 -19.41 0.91
CA LYS A 179 6.08 -19.82 0.92
C LYS A 179 5.40 -19.45 -0.39
N MET A 180 4.77 -20.43 -1.03
CA MET A 180 3.85 -20.19 -2.16
C MET A 180 2.44 -20.01 -1.63
N ILE A 181 1.75 -18.96 -2.10
CA ILE A 181 0.43 -18.55 -1.66
C ILE A 181 -0.46 -18.40 -2.87
N TYR A 182 -1.72 -18.85 -2.73
CA TYR A 182 -2.77 -18.76 -3.74
C TYR A 182 -3.93 -17.96 -3.17
N TRP A 183 -4.52 -17.08 -3.98
CA TRP A 183 -5.71 -16.35 -3.55
C TRP A 183 -6.97 -17.16 -3.69
N GLU A 184 -7.90 -16.92 -2.78
CA GLU A 184 -9.30 -17.32 -2.86
C GLU A 184 -10.18 -16.09 -2.79
N GLU A 185 -11.28 -16.05 -3.57
CA GLU A 185 -12.25 -14.96 -3.47
C GLU A 185 -12.90 -14.96 -2.08
N GLY A 186 -13.06 -13.79 -1.49
CA GLY A 186 -13.60 -13.61 -0.14
C GLY A 186 -12.66 -14.00 0.99
N LYS A 187 -11.37 -14.34 0.72
CA LYS A 187 -10.40 -14.73 1.74
C LYS A 187 -9.26 -13.72 1.86
N CYS A 188 -8.85 -13.48 3.12
CA CYS A 188 -7.72 -12.64 3.46
C CYS A 188 -6.41 -13.44 3.51
N ILE A 189 -5.37 -12.88 2.91
CA ILE A 189 -3.98 -13.30 3.06
C ILE A 189 -3.26 -12.18 3.79
N ILE A 190 -2.56 -12.48 4.89
CA ILE A 190 -1.75 -11.50 5.63
C ILE A 190 -0.29 -11.94 5.61
N PHE A 191 0.59 -11.02 5.25
CA PHE A 191 2.02 -11.30 5.16
C PHE A 191 2.85 -10.06 5.51
N ASP A 192 4.10 -10.32 5.82
CA ASP A 192 5.11 -9.32 6.06
C ASP A 192 5.83 -9.01 4.74
N ASP A 193 5.50 -7.88 4.13
CA ASP A 193 6.03 -7.49 2.83
C ASP A 193 7.51 -7.13 2.83
N THR A 194 8.14 -7.00 4.01
CA THR A 194 9.59 -6.83 4.11
C THR A 194 10.36 -8.11 3.76
N HIS A 195 9.71 -9.27 3.72
CA HIS A 195 10.26 -10.45 3.06
C HIS A 195 10.19 -10.27 1.54
N LYS A 196 11.19 -10.82 0.83
CA LYS A 196 11.17 -10.80 -0.64
C LYS A 196 9.96 -11.55 -1.14
N HIS A 197 9.20 -10.89 -2.01
CA HIS A 197 7.99 -11.49 -2.60
C HIS A 197 7.84 -11.09 -4.08
N GLU A 198 7.11 -11.91 -4.82
CA GLU A 198 6.79 -11.71 -6.23
C GLU A 198 5.42 -12.33 -6.55
N VAL A 199 4.76 -11.83 -7.59
CA VAL A 199 3.37 -12.17 -7.93
C VAL A 199 3.25 -12.48 -9.40
N TRP A 200 2.52 -13.54 -9.72
CA TRP A 200 2.18 -13.94 -11.10
C TRP A 200 0.67 -14.02 -11.28
N ASN A 201 0.24 -13.58 -12.42
CA ASN A 201 -1.08 -13.83 -12.98
C ASN A 201 -0.88 -14.43 -14.39
N ASP A 202 -0.66 -15.74 -14.46
CA ASP A 202 -0.43 -16.49 -15.70
C ASP A 202 -1.75 -16.98 -16.31
N THR A 203 -2.82 -16.15 -16.22
CA THR A 203 -4.14 -16.43 -16.77
C THR A 203 -4.55 -15.37 -17.79
N ASP A 204 -5.67 -15.58 -18.47
CA ASP A 204 -6.29 -14.64 -19.41
C ASP A 204 -7.25 -13.65 -18.73
N GLY A 205 -7.48 -13.77 -17.43
CA GLY A 205 -8.34 -12.90 -16.62
C GLY A 205 -7.57 -11.90 -15.74
N ILE A 206 -8.25 -10.86 -15.29
CA ILE A 206 -7.70 -9.92 -14.31
C ILE A 206 -7.73 -10.52 -12.89
N ARG A 207 -6.68 -10.29 -12.09
CA ARG A 207 -6.72 -10.56 -10.65
C ARG A 207 -6.93 -9.24 -9.91
N VAL A 208 -7.94 -9.19 -9.03
CA VAL A 208 -8.17 -8.01 -8.19
C VAL A 208 -8.20 -8.39 -6.72
N VAL A 209 -7.48 -7.63 -5.92
CA VAL A 209 -7.51 -7.71 -4.46
C VAL A 209 -7.77 -6.32 -3.87
N LEU A 210 -8.46 -6.25 -2.73
CA LEU A 210 -8.33 -5.11 -1.83
C LEU A 210 -7.03 -5.30 -1.06
N LEU A 211 -6.01 -4.51 -1.41
CA LEU A 211 -4.72 -4.47 -0.74
C LEU A 211 -4.74 -3.37 0.30
N PHE A 212 -4.35 -3.72 1.53
CA PHE A 212 -4.19 -2.70 2.57
C PHE A 212 -3.08 -3.10 3.55
N ASP A 213 -2.46 -2.08 4.15
CA ASP A 213 -1.44 -2.24 5.17
C ASP A 213 -2.02 -1.80 6.51
N VAL A 214 -1.77 -2.60 7.55
CA VAL A 214 -2.16 -2.31 8.92
C VAL A 214 -0.92 -2.23 9.82
N CYS A 215 -1.00 -1.42 10.88
CA CYS A 215 0.05 -1.41 11.89
C CYS A 215 0.30 -2.82 12.41
N ARG A 216 1.58 -3.24 12.40
CA ARG A 216 2.01 -4.48 13.05
C ARG A 216 1.63 -4.44 14.52
N PRO A 217 1.03 -5.50 15.10
CA PRO A 217 0.83 -5.60 16.54
C PRO A 217 2.16 -5.49 17.29
N LEU A 218 2.26 -4.50 18.18
CA LEU A 218 3.46 -4.19 18.94
C LEU A 218 3.06 -3.80 20.38
N PRO A 219 3.97 -3.81 21.35
CA PRO A 219 3.73 -3.25 22.68
C PRO A 219 3.24 -1.80 22.60
N ARG A 220 2.39 -1.36 23.53
CA ARG A 220 1.68 -0.07 23.48
C ARG A 220 2.60 1.12 23.18
N TRP A 221 3.76 1.20 23.84
CA TRP A 221 4.71 2.28 23.63
C TRP A 221 5.31 2.28 22.21
N LEU A 222 5.65 1.08 21.70
CA LEU A 222 6.21 0.93 20.36
C LEU A 222 5.13 1.14 19.28
N THR A 223 3.87 0.78 19.56
CA THR A 223 2.73 1.12 18.70
C THR A 223 2.57 2.64 18.55
N ALA A 224 2.75 3.42 19.62
CA ALA A 224 2.70 4.87 19.55
C ALA A 224 3.83 5.43 18.67
N VAL A 225 5.06 4.94 18.84
CA VAL A 225 6.20 5.29 17.99
C VAL A 225 5.92 4.91 16.53
N ASN A 226 5.42 3.70 16.27
CA ASN A 226 5.08 3.22 14.94
C ASN A 226 4.05 4.12 14.24
N LYS A 227 2.96 4.47 14.94
CA LYS A 227 1.94 5.39 14.42
C LYS A 227 2.53 6.77 14.11
N PHE A 228 3.41 7.28 14.97
CA PHE A 228 4.10 8.55 14.74
C PHE A 228 4.98 8.49 13.47
N VAL A 229 5.76 7.43 13.30
CA VAL A 229 6.60 7.22 12.09
C VAL A 229 5.73 7.15 10.83
N LEU A 230 4.61 6.42 10.86
CA LEU A 230 3.68 6.34 9.73
C LEU A 230 3.04 7.69 9.43
N SER A 231 2.66 8.48 10.45
CA SER A 231 2.11 9.82 10.23
C SER A 231 3.12 10.76 9.57
N LEU A 232 4.40 10.67 9.94
CA LEU A 232 5.47 11.42 9.25
C LEU A 232 5.61 10.98 7.78
N GLY A 233 5.38 9.69 7.48
CA GLY A 233 5.35 9.16 6.12
C GLY A 233 4.33 9.87 5.22
N GLY A 234 3.18 10.27 5.78
CA GLY A 234 2.14 11.02 5.08
C GLY A 234 2.58 12.40 4.57
N TYR A 235 3.63 12.98 5.14
CA TYR A 235 4.21 14.27 4.70
C TYR A 235 5.33 14.09 3.67
N LEU A 236 5.68 12.87 3.29
CA LEU A 236 6.70 12.64 2.27
C LEU A 236 6.20 13.05 0.87
N PRO A 237 7.11 13.52 -0.01
CA PRO A 237 6.74 13.91 -1.37
C PRO A 237 6.03 12.81 -2.17
N GLU A 238 6.36 11.54 -1.92
CA GLU A 238 5.70 10.41 -2.56
C GLU A 238 4.22 10.29 -2.18
N ALA A 239 3.88 10.43 -0.89
CA ALA A 239 2.50 10.39 -0.42
C ALA A 239 1.69 11.54 -1.04
N HIS A 240 2.23 12.76 -1.04
CA HIS A 240 1.59 13.92 -1.67
C HIS A 240 1.39 13.75 -3.19
N ARG A 241 2.37 13.19 -3.88
CA ARG A 241 2.28 12.89 -5.31
C ARG A 241 1.13 11.91 -5.57
N LEU A 242 1.08 10.80 -4.83
CA LEU A 242 0.05 9.78 -4.95
C LEU A 242 -1.35 10.41 -4.75
N LEU A 243 -1.54 11.15 -3.66
CA LEU A 243 -2.80 11.83 -3.36
C LEU A 243 -3.20 12.83 -4.47
N ARG A 244 -2.24 13.59 -5.01
CA ARG A 244 -2.48 14.53 -6.10
C ARG A 244 -2.88 13.81 -7.38
N THR A 245 -2.13 12.81 -7.81
CA THR A 245 -2.40 12.04 -9.04
C THR A 245 -3.76 11.36 -8.96
N GLN A 246 -4.13 10.78 -7.80
CA GLN A 246 -5.46 10.19 -7.61
C GLN A 246 -6.56 11.26 -7.71
N ARG A 247 -6.39 12.44 -7.11
CA ARG A 247 -7.37 13.54 -7.20
C ARG A 247 -7.52 14.06 -8.63
N GLU A 248 -6.42 14.23 -9.35
CA GLU A 248 -6.42 14.66 -10.76
C GLU A 248 -7.14 13.64 -11.65
N TRP A 249 -6.92 12.34 -11.38
CA TRP A 249 -7.61 11.26 -12.07
C TRP A 249 -9.13 11.29 -11.78
N GLU A 250 -9.54 11.45 -10.52
CA GLU A 250 -10.95 11.57 -10.13
C GLU A 250 -11.63 12.76 -10.81
N ALA A 251 -10.98 13.91 -10.87
CA ALA A 251 -11.51 15.11 -11.51
C ALA A 251 -11.71 14.90 -13.02
N ARG A 252 -10.75 14.27 -13.70
CA ARG A 252 -10.86 13.93 -15.13
C ARG A 252 -12.00 12.93 -15.39
N SER A 253 -12.11 11.91 -14.55
CA SER A 253 -13.15 10.89 -14.66
C SER A 253 -14.54 11.47 -14.46
N ALA A 254 -14.71 12.40 -13.52
CA ALA A 254 -15.98 13.10 -13.30
C ALA A 254 -16.38 13.99 -14.49
N ALA A 255 -15.42 14.68 -15.12
CA ALA A 255 -15.67 15.51 -16.31
C ALA A 255 -16.10 14.68 -17.53
N LEU A 256 -15.56 13.46 -17.68
CA LEU A 256 -15.94 12.55 -18.77
C LEU A 256 -17.31 11.90 -18.56
N ALA A 257 -17.76 11.76 -17.31
CA ALA A 257 -19.06 11.19 -16.97
C ALA A 257 -20.22 12.20 -17.15
N ASN A 258 -19.94 13.51 -17.14
CA ASN A 258 -20.89 14.60 -17.41
C ASN A 258 -20.37 15.49 -18.55
N PRO A 259 -20.44 15.06 -19.82
CA PRO A 259 -20.20 15.97 -20.94
C PRO A 259 -21.35 17.01 -20.98
N LEU A 260 -20.98 18.31 -20.96
CA LEU A 260 -21.89 19.44 -21.14
C LEU A 260 -22.69 19.32 -22.44
#